data_9f67ef7734429c456938773118f7e7fd
#
_entry.id   9f67ef7734429c456938773118f7e7fd
#
_cell.length_a   1.000
_cell.length_b   1.000
_cell.length_c   1.000
_cell.angle_alpha   90.00
_cell.angle_beta   90.00
_cell.angle_gamma   90.00
#
_symmetry.space_group_name_H-M   'P 1'
#
loop_
_entity.id
_entity.type
_entity.pdbx_description
1 polymer ?
#
loop_
_entity_poly.entity_id
_entity_poly.type
_entity_poly.pdbx_seq_one_letter_code
_entity_poly.pdbx_strand_id
1 'polypeptide(L)'
;LLVIGQALAKALLILVPVGYLGTKVIPPIMTHVARTQNQELFLLVTLAISLGTAAVTQMIGLSLALGAFLAGLIISASGYGHETLARLLSLRDAFVALFFVTIGILIDPRVIINNLSLLVTMVGLIVGGMFVIWTAVVRLFGYSWTTAFLAGIGLTQIGEFSFVLVQVAKAAGHIGEEV
;
A
#
# COMPACT_ATOMS: atom_id res chain seq x y z
N LEU A 1 -28.14 -9.47 -1.94
CA LEU A 1 -28.34 -8.46 -2.97
C LEU A 1 -28.28 -7.04 -2.39
N LEU A 2 -28.95 -6.76 -1.27
CA LEU A 2 -28.93 -5.44 -0.62
C LEU A 2 -27.53 -4.99 -0.19
N VAL A 3 -26.73 -5.90 0.38
CA VAL A 3 -25.33 -5.61 0.81
C VAL A 3 -24.42 -5.30 -0.39
N ILE A 4 -24.60 -6.03 -1.49
CA ILE A 4 -23.85 -5.77 -2.74
C ILE A 4 -24.25 -4.42 -3.33
N GLY A 5 -25.55 -4.11 -3.35
CA GLY A 5 -26.05 -2.81 -3.82
C GLY A 5 -25.51 -1.63 -3.02
N GLN A 6 -25.45 -1.77 -1.69
CA GLN A 6 -24.86 -0.74 -0.81
C GLN A 6 -23.35 -0.59 -1.03
N ALA A 7 -22.62 -1.69 -1.24
CA ALA A 7 -21.18 -1.64 -1.52
C ALA A 7 -20.91 -0.96 -2.86
N LEU A 8 -21.68 -1.27 -3.90
CA LEU A 8 -21.59 -0.62 -5.21
C LEU A 8 -21.96 0.86 -5.15
N ALA A 9 -23.01 1.22 -4.42
CA ALA A 9 -23.38 2.63 -4.24
C ALA A 9 -22.28 3.43 -3.52
N LYS A 10 -21.68 2.87 -2.46
CA LYS A 10 -20.53 3.48 -1.78
C LYS A 10 -19.32 3.61 -2.71
N ALA A 11 -19.02 2.59 -3.50
CA ALA A 11 -17.91 2.64 -4.46
C ALA A 11 -18.13 3.74 -5.51
N LEU A 12 -19.32 3.85 -6.08
CA LEU A 12 -19.66 4.90 -7.04
C LEU A 12 -19.62 6.29 -6.43
N LEU A 13 -20.14 6.45 -5.21
CA LEU A 13 -20.14 7.71 -4.47
C LEU A 13 -18.71 8.23 -4.19
N ILE A 14 -17.72 7.36 -4.24
CA ILE A 14 -16.31 7.69 -4.06
C ILE A 14 -15.61 7.87 -5.41
N LEU A 15 -15.81 6.95 -6.35
CA LEU A 15 -15.13 6.97 -7.63
C LEU A 15 -15.53 8.18 -8.50
N VAL A 16 -16.80 8.61 -8.45
CA VAL A 16 -17.26 9.74 -9.25
C VAL A 16 -16.62 11.07 -8.81
N PRO A 17 -16.63 11.44 -7.52
CA PRO A 17 -15.93 12.66 -7.06
C PRO A 17 -14.42 12.57 -7.29
N VAL A 18 -13.81 11.42 -7.05
CA VAL A 18 -12.37 11.19 -7.28
C VAL A 18 -12.03 11.38 -8.75
N GLY A 19 -12.80 10.81 -9.67
CA GLY A 19 -12.63 11.02 -11.11
C GLY A 19 -12.80 12.48 -11.52
N TYR A 20 -13.80 13.17 -10.97
CA TYR A 20 -14.04 14.59 -11.24
C TYR A 20 -12.89 15.48 -10.71
N LEU A 21 -12.49 15.28 -9.48
CA LEU A 21 -11.35 15.99 -8.87
C LEU A 21 -10.06 15.75 -9.64
N GLY A 22 -9.83 14.48 -10.03
CA GLY A 22 -8.63 14.08 -10.77
C GLY A 22 -8.52 14.70 -12.14
N THR A 23 -9.65 14.91 -12.83
CA THR A 23 -9.63 15.42 -14.20
C THR A 23 -9.85 16.92 -14.29
N LYS A 24 -10.55 17.53 -13.34
CA LYS A 24 -10.98 18.93 -13.43
C LYS A 24 -10.34 19.87 -12.40
N VAL A 25 -10.05 19.39 -11.20
CA VAL A 25 -9.58 20.24 -10.09
C VAL A 25 -8.09 20.12 -9.88
N ILE A 26 -7.56 18.92 -9.83
CA ILE A 26 -6.14 18.69 -9.50
C ILE A 26 -5.18 19.12 -10.62
N PRO A 27 -5.44 18.85 -11.92
CA PRO A 27 -4.52 19.26 -12.98
C PRO A 27 -4.23 20.76 -13.02
N PRO A 28 -5.22 21.68 -12.95
CA PRO A 28 -4.93 23.11 -12.93
C PRO A 28 -4.15 23.54 -11.67
N ILE A 29 -4.42 22.95 -10.52
CA ILE A 29 -3.67 23.22 -9.29
C ILE A 29 -2.20 22.82 -9.48
N MET A 30 -1.94 21.58 -9.92
CA MET A 30 -0.59 21.10 -10.16
C MET A 30 0.15 21.93 -11.20
N THR A 31 -0.53 22.32 -12.28
CA THR A 31 0.03 23.20 -13.32
C THR A 31 0.41 24.56 -12.74
N HIS A 32 -0.44 25.15 -11.91
CA HIS A 32 -0.15 26.47 -11.30
C HIS A 32 1.06 26.37 -10.38
N VAL A 33 1.10 25.34 -9.54
CA VAL A 33 2.21 25.11 -8.61
C VAL A 33 3.52 24.79 -9.35
N ALA A 34 3.48 23.97 -10.39
CA ALA A 34 4.65 23.63 -11.19
C ALA A 34 5.27 24.88 -11.88
N ARG A 35 4.42 25.83 -12.31
CA ARG A 35 4.88 27.09 -12.91
C ARG A 35 5.65 27.99 -11.93
N THR A 36 5.46 27.86 -10.63
CA THR A 36 6.22 28.63 -9.63
C THR A 36 7.68 28.19 -9.54
N GLN A 37 8.03 27.04 -10.11
CA GLN A 37 9.35 26.39 -10.03
C GLN A 37 9.86 26.18 -8.57
N ASN A 38 8.96 26.35 -7.59
CA ASN A 38 9.27 26.14 -6.19
C ASN A 38 9.05 24.67 -5.83
N GLN A 39 10.16 23.97 -5.57
CA GLN A 39 10.15 22.53 -5.30
C GLN A 39 9.46 22.20 -3.98
N GLU A 40 9.62 23.04 -2.98
CA GLU A 40 9.02 22.83 -1.64
C GLU A 40 7.50 23.02 -1.71
N LEU A 41 7.05 24.06 -2.40
CA LEU A 41 5.63 24.31 -2.62
C LEU A 41 4.97 23.15 -3.38
N PHE A 42 5.64 22.64 -4.42
CA PHE A 42 5.16 21.49 -5.18
C PHE A 42 5.01 20.25 -4.28
N LEU A 43 6.01 19.95 -3.45
CA LEU A 43 5.98 18.84 -2.51
C LEU A 43 4.86 18.99 -1.48
N LEU A 44 4.72 20.17 -0.88
CA LEU A 44 3.69 20.45 0.12
C LEU A 44 2.28 20.33 -0.46
N VAL A 45 2.04 20.84 -1.66
CA VAL A 45 0.73 20.71 -2.32
C VAL A 45 0.44 19.25 -2.67
N THR A 46 1.42 18.52 -3.17
CA THR A 46 1.27 17.08 -3.43
C THR A 46 0.91 16.30 -2.16
N LEU A 47 1.59 16.59 -1.06
CA LEU A 47 1.29 15.98 0.25
C LEU A 47 -0.10 16.39 0.75
N ALA A 48 -0.46 17.67 0.61
CA ALA A 48 -1.79 18.15 1.01
C ALA A 48 -2.91 17.45 0.23
N ILE A 49 -2.74 17.24 -1.08
CA ILE A 49 -3.68 16.47 -1.91
C ILE A 49 -3.75 15.01 -1.44
N SER A 50 -2.59 14.39 -1.21
CA SER A 50 -2.53 12.98 -0.82
C SER A 50 -3.13 12.73 0.56
N LEU A 51 -2.73 13.50 1.56
CA LEU A 51 -3.23 13.39 2.93
C LEU A 51 -4.69 13.85 3.04
N GLY A 52 -5.06 14.90 2.32
CA GLY A 52 -6.44 15.38 2.28
C GLY A 52 -7.39 14.34 1.69
N THR A 53 -7.01 13.72 0.58
CA THR A 53 -7.80 12.62 -0.01
C THR A 53 -7.88 11.43 0.94
N ALA A 54 -6.76 11.06 1.58
CA ALA A 54 -6.74 9.99 2.57
C ALA A 54 -7.64 10.29 3.77
N ALA A 55 -7.62 11.50 4.29
CA ALA A 55 -8.48 11.92 5.40
C ALA A 55 -9.98 11.88 5.02
N VAL A 56 -10.33 12.39 3.84
CA VAL A 56 -11.72 12.35 3.35
C VAL A 56 -12.21 10.91 3.17
N THR A 57 -11.39 10.04 2.60
CA THR A 57 -11.77 8.61 2.44
C THR A 57 -11.93 7.91 3.78
N GLN A 58 -11.11 8.24 4.78
CA GLN A 58 -11.25 7.72 6.13
C GLN A 58 -12.55 8.16 6.81
N MET A 59 -12.96 9.42 6.64
CA MET A 59 -14.23 9.92 7.17
C MET A 59 -15.46 9.18 6.60
N ILE A 60 -15.34 8.60 5.40
CA ILE A 60 -16.38 7.80 4.74
C ILE A 60 -16.30 6.31 5.14
N GLY A 61 -15.34 5.95 6.00
CA GLY A 61 -15.17 4.58 6.50
C GLY A 61 -14.27 3.69 5.62
N LEU A 62 -13.42 4.29 4.78
CA LEU A 62 -12.41 3.58 4.00
C LEU A 62 -11.02 3.71 4.65
N SER A 63 -10.07 2.89 4.19
CA SER A 63 -8.71 2.97 4.70
C SER A 63 -7.95 4.21 4.18
N LEU A 64 -7.08 4.77 5.03
CA LEU A 64 -6.15 5.84 4.64
C LEU A 64 -5.30 5.45 3.42
N ALA A 65 -4.87 4.19 3.36
CA ALA A 65 -4.06 3.67 2.27
C ALA A 65 -4.79 3.73 0.92
N LEU A 66 -6.11 3.39 0.91
CA LEU A 66 -6.93 3.52 -0.30
C LEU A 66 -7.05 4.98 -0.73
N GLY A 67 -7.22 5.90 0.21
CA GLY A 67 -7.29 7.33 -0.10
C GLY A 67 -5.98 7.87 -0.68
N ALA A 68 -4.86 7.50 -0.11
CA ALA A 68 -3.54 7.88 -0.63
C ALA A 68 -3.29 7.27 -2.03
N PHE A 69 -3.72 6.03 -2.27
CA PHE A 69 -3.66 5.40 -3.58
C PHE A 69 -4.50 6.15 -4.63
N LEU A 70 -5.73 6.51 -4.28
CA LEU A 70 -6.60 7.31 -5.15
C LEU A 70 -5.99 8.68 -5.46
N ALA A 71 -5.40 9.35 -4.48
CA ALA A 71 -4.67 10.60 -4.70
C ALA A 71 -3.51 10.41 -5.69
N GLY A 72 -2.76 9.33 -5.56
CA GLY A 72 -1.68 8.98 -6.50
C GLY A 72 -2.18 8.80 -7.93
N LEU A 73 -3.31 8.11 -8.12
CA LEU A 73 -3.96 7.98 -9.44
C LEU A 73 -4.38 9.33 -10.02
N ILE A 74 -4.98 10.19 -9.20
CA ILE A 74 -5.40 11.52 -9.59
C ILE A 74 -4.22 12.37 -10.05
N ILE A 75 -3.14 12.41 -9.26
CA ILE A 75 -1.92 13.16 -9.57
C ILE A 75 -1.26 12.59 -10.82
N SER A 76 -1.20 11.28 -10.97
CA SER A 76 -0.67 10.63 -12.17
C SER A 76 -1.43 11.03 -13.44
N ALA A 77 -2.75 11.15 -13.36
CA ALA A 77 -3.59 11.59 -14.47
C ALA A 77 -3.42 13.08 -14.81
N SER A 78 -2.84 13.89 -13.93
CA SER A 78 -2.61 15.33 -14.15
C SER A 78 -1.43 15.65 -15.06
N GLY A 79 -0.64 14.66 -15.49
CA GLY A 79 0.58 14.84 -16.29
C GLY A 79 1.84 15.11 -15.45
N TYR A 80 1.71 15.35 -14.14
CA TYR A 80 2.83 15.62 -13.23
C TYR A 80 3.28 14.39 -12.42
N GLY A 81 2.81 13.19 -12.78
CA GLY A 81 3.09 11.96 -12.04
C GLY A 81 4.58 11.66 -11.90
N HIS A 82 5.37 11.79 -12.98
CA HIS A 82 6.81 11.53 -12.94
C HIS A 82 7.56 12.52 -12.04
N GLU A 83 7.22 13.82 -12.12
CA GLU A 83 7.83 14.84 -11.27
C GLU A 83 7.47 14.63 -9.81
N THR A 84 6.20 14.32 -9.54
CA THR A 84 5.72 13.98 -8.21
C THR A 84 6.44 12.77 -7.64
N LEU A 85 6.57 11.71 -8.43
CA LEU A 85 7.29 10.50 -8.00
C LEU A 85 8.74 10.81 -7.64
N ALA A 86 9.47 11.52 -8.50
CA ALA A 86 10.87 11.86 -8.27
C ALA A 86 11.07 12.63 -6.96
N ARG A 87 10.16 13.53 -6.63
CA ARG A 87 10.23 14.35 -5.40
C ARG A 87 9.79 13.58 -4.14
N LEU A 88 8.82 12.67 -4.28
CA LEU A 88 8.32 11.88 -3.15
C LEU A 88 9.24 10.71 -2.78
N LEU A 89 10.15 10.28 -3.66
CA LEU A 89 11.00 9.11 -3.40
C LEU A 89 11.82 9.26 -2.11
N SER A 90 12.49 10.39 -1.91
CA SER A 90 13.29 10.62 -0.70
C SER A 90 12.43 10.62 0.57
N LEU A 91 11.24 11.22 0.49
CA LEU A 91 10.30 11.26 1.61
C LEU A 91 9.74 9.86 1.90
N ARG A 92 9.37 9.12 0.86
CA ARG A 92 8.94 7.73 0.99
C ARG A 92 10.01 6.89 1.69
N ASP A 93 11.27 6.99 1.26
CA ASP A 93 12.36 6.21 1.81
C ASP A 93 12.60 6.52 3.29
N ALA A 94 12.48 7.80 3.68
CA ALA A 94 12.55 8.20 5.09
C ALA A 94 11.40 7.60 5.92
N PHE A 95 10.14 7.64 5.41
CA PHE A 95 9.01 7.06 6.12
C PHE A 95 9.06 5.53 6.17
N VAL A 96 9.55 4.88 5.11
CA VAL A 96 9.78 3.43 5.09
C VAL A 96 10.82 3.05 6.14
N ALA A 97 11.92 3.80 6.24
CA ALA A 97 12.93 3.56 7.28
C ALA A 97 12.35 3.71 8.69
N LEU A 98 11.58 4.78 8.94
CA LEU A 98 10.90 4.99 10.23
C LEU A 98 9.91 3.86 10.54
N PHE A 99 9.15 3.40 9.56
CA PHE A 99 8.22 2.30 9.69
C PHE A 99 8.94 1.01 10.13
N PHE A 100 10.02 0.62 9.45
CA PHE A 100 10.78 -0.56 9.82
C PHE A 100 11.47 -0.45 11.18
N VAL A 101 11.99 0.74 11.52
CA VAL A 101 12.53 0.99 12.86
C VAL A 101 11.46 0.82 13.94
N THR A 102 10.27 1.38 13.72
CA THR A 102 9.14 1.26 14.65
C THR A 102 8.72 -0.20 14.83
N ILE A 103 8.59 -0.95 13.73
CA ILE A 103 8.29 -2.40 13.80
C ILE A 103 9.40 -3.13 14.55
N GLY A 104 10.67 -2.83 14.23
CA GLY A 104 11.80 -3.48 14.89
C GLY A 104 11.83 -3.30 16.40
N ILE A 105 11.41 -2.13 16.90
CA ILE A 105 11.29 -1.85 18.34
C ILE A 105 10.17 -2.66 19.00
N LEU A 106 9.10 -2.97 18.26
CA LEU A 106 7.97 -3.75 18.79
C LEU A 106 8.27 -5.25 18.88
N ILE A 107 9.32 -5.73 18.22
CA ILE A 107 9.70 -7.14 18.26
C ILE A 107 10.43 -7.45 19.57
N ASP A 108 9.89 -8.38 20.37
CA ASP A 108 10.61 -8.92 21.54
C ASP A 108 11.54 -10.07 21.08
N PRO A 109 12.87 -9.92 21.18
CA PRO A 109 13.82 -10.96 20.77
C PRO A 109 13.63 -12.27 21.56
N ARG A 110 13.10 -12.22 22.78
CA ARG A 110 12.86 -13.41 23.60
C ARG A 110 11.77 -14.31 23.01
N VAL A 111 10.73 -13.70 22.45
CA VAL A 111 9.65 -14.44 21.76
C VAL A 111 10.21 -15.17 20.54
N ILE A 112 11.10 -14.53 19.78
CA ILE A 112 11.75 -15.16 18.62
C ILE A 112 12.58 -16.37 19.06
N ILE A 113 13.44 -16.19 20.07
CA ILE A 113 14.35 -17.26 20.54
C ILE A 113 13.57 -18.43 21.10
N ASN A 114 12.53 -18.16 21.90
CA ASN A 114 11.73 -19.21 22.53
C ASN A 114 10.86 -20.00 21.54
N ASN A 115 10.49 -19.39 20.41
CA ASN A 115 9.63 -19.99 19.40
C ASN A 115 10.33 -20.23 18.06
N LEU A 116 11.67 -20.31 18.07
CA LEU A 116 12.47 -20.36 16.84
C LEU A 116 12.06 -21.50 15.90
N SER A 117 11.80 -22.70 16.44
CA SER A 117 11.37 -23.85 15.64
C SER A 117 10.03 -23.61 14.95
N LEU A 118 9.06 -23.04 15.66
CA LEU A 118 7.76 -22.70 15.12
C LEU A 118 7.86 -21.62 14.02
N LEU A 119 8.64 -20.58 14.31
CA LEU A 119 8.85 -19.47 13.38
C LEU A 119 9.54 -19.93 12.09
N VAL A 120 10.62 -20.71 12.20
CA VAL A 120 11.33 -21.26 11.04
C VAL A 120 10.42 -22.17 10.21
N THR A 121 9.60 -22.99 10.86
CA THR A 121 8.64 -23.86 10.17
C THR A 121 7.58 -23.05 9.45
N MET A 122 6.99 -22.05 10.12
CA MET A 122 5.97 -21.18 9.49
C MET A 122 6.53 -20.38 8.33
N VAL A 123 7.67 -19.73 8.51
CA VAL A 123 8.34 -18.97 7.44
C VAL A 123 8.69 -19.90 6.28
N GLY A 124 9.25 -21.07 6.56
CA GLY A 124 9.58 -22.08 5.55
C GLY A 124 8.36 -22.55 4.76
N LEU A 125 7.24 -22.81 5.43
CA LEU A 125 5.98 -23.19 4.77
C LEU A 125 5.41 -22.05 3.91
N ILE A 126 5.40 -20.83 4.41
CA ILE A 126 4.85 -19.68 3.68
C ILE A 126 5.74 -19.38 2.46
N VAL A 127 7.05 -19.22 2.67
CA VAL A 127 8.00 -18.90 1.61
C VAL A 127 8.06 -20.02 0.58
N GLY A 128 8.20 -21.26 1.03
CA GLY A 128 8.21 -22.45 0.15
C GLY A 128 6.90 -22.63 -0.61
N GLY A 129 5.76 -22.49 0.07
CA GLY A 129 4.44 -22.58 -0.53
C GLY A 129 4.21 -21.50 -1.59
N MET A 130 4.51 -20.23 -1.29
CA MET A 130 4.41 -19.11 -2.25
C MET A 130 5.33 -19.33 -3.44
N PHE A 131 6.57 -19.72 -3.21
CA PHE A 131 7.52 -20.03 -4.27
C PHE A 131 6.98 -21.10 -5.23
N VAL A 132 6.48 -22.21 -4.69
CA VAL A 132 5.91 -23.30 -5.50
C VAL A 132 4.69 -22.84 -6.27
N ILE A 133 3.77 -22.12 -5.63
CA ILE A 133 2.56 -21.61 -6.26
C ILE A 133 2.91 -20.68 -7.43
N TRP A 134 3.74 -19.66 -7.21
CA TRP A 134 4.09 -18.70 -8.26
C TRP A 134 4.87 -19.34 -9.40
N THR A 135 5.84 -20.23 -9.07
CA THR A 135 6.58 -20.99 -10.08
C THR A 135 5.65 -21.86 -10.93
N ALA A 136 4.71 -22.56 -10.29
CA ALA A 136 3.74 -23.40 -10.98
C ALA A 136 2.80 -22.57 -11.86
N VAL A 137 2.27 -21.44 -11.36
CA VAL A 137 1.41 -20.54 -12.12
C VAL A 137 2.13 -20.06 -13.38
N VAL A 138 3.32 -19.50 -13.25
CA VAL A 138 4.09 -18.97 -14.39
C VAL A 138 4.42 -20.09 -15.38
N ARG A 139 4.73 -21.30 -14.89
CA ARG A 139 4.99 -22.46 -15.74
C ARG A 139 3.75 -22.92 -16.52
N LEU A 140 2.58 -22.89 -15.88
CA LEU A 140 1.29 -23.22 -16.53
C LEU A 140 0.93 -22.24 -17.66
N PHE A 141 1.36 -20.97 -17.55
CA PHE A 141 1.23 -20.01 -18.65
C PHE A 141 2.22 -20.22 -19.80
N GLY A 142 3.02 -21.30 -19.78
CA GLY A 142 3.91 -21.69 -20.88
C GLY A 142 5.29 -21.06 -20.88
N TYR A 143 5.66 -20.29 -19.84
CA TYR A 143 6.97 -19.68 -19.73
C TYR A 143 8.07 -20.71 -19.42
N SER A 144 9.31 -20.37 -19.75
CA SER A 144 10.47 -21.23 -19.49
C SER A 144 10.67 -21.49 -18.00
N TRP A 145 11.33 -22.58 -17.62
CA TRP A 145 11.65 -22.89 -16.25
C TRP A 145 12.45 -21.78 -15.58
N THR A 146 13.42 -21.20 -16.28
CA THR A 146 14.23 -20.08 -15.78
C THR A 146 13.37 -18.89 -15.41
N THR A 147 12.41 -18.51 -16.29
CA THR A 147 11.47 -17.41 -16.02
C THR A 147 10.57 -17.75 -14.85
N ALA A 148 10.07 -18.98 -14.79
CA ALA A 148 9.18 -19.42 -13.70
C ALA A 148 9.88 -19.40 -12.33
N PHE A 149 11.13 -19.86 -12.26
CA PHE A 149 11.93 -19.81 -11.03
C PHE A 149 12.22 -18.37 -10.59
N LEU A 150 12.66 -17.51 -11.51
CA LEU A 150 12.92 -16.10 -11.21
C LEU A 150 11.68 -15.36 -10.75
N ALA A 151 10.54 -15.60 -11.40
CA ALA A 151 9.26 -15.04 -11.00
C ALA A 151 8.82 -15.59 -9.63
N GLY A 152 8.99 -16.89 -9.39
CA GLY A 152 8.71 -17.52 -8.11
C GLY A 152 9.49 -16.87 -6.98
N ILE A 153 10.81 -16.68 -7.13
CA ILE A 153 11.64 -16.00 -6.13
C ILE A 153 11.20 -14.55 -5.94
N GLY A 154 10.98 -13.81 -7.02
CA GLY A 154 10.64 -12.39 -6.97
C GLY A 154 9.25 -12.10 -6.37
N LEU A 155 8.30 -13.04 -6.52
CA LEU A 155 6.93 -12.90 -6.01
C LEU A 155 6.73 -13.59 -4.64
N THR A 156 7.73 -14.28 -4.13
CA THR A 156 7.70 -14.88 -2.79
C THR A 156 7.98 -13.80 -1.76
N GLN A 157 6.92 -13.12 -1.33
CA GLN A 157 6.98 -12.11 -0.28
C GLN A 157 5.76 -12.19 0.61
N ILE A 158 5.92 -11.85 1.88
CA ILE A 158 4.82 -11.60 2.80
C ILE A 158 4.62 -10.09 2.81
N GLY A 159 3.39 -9.65 2.51
CA GLY A 159 3.09 -8.22 2.47
C GLY A 159 3.15 -7.61 3.87
N GLU A 160 3.78 -6.44 4.01
CA GLU A 160 3.86 -5.67 5.26
C GLU A 160 2.48 -5.29 5.83
N PHE A 161 1.46 -5.28 5.00
CA PHE A 161 0.07 -5.07 5.44
C PHE A 161 -0.47 -6.19 6.35
N SER A 162 0.14 -7.37 6.35
CA SER A 162 -0.22 -8.44 7.29
C SER A 162 -0.03 -8.00 8.74
N PHE A 163 1.00 -7.20 9.03
CA PHE A 163 1.22 -6.61 10.35
C PHE A 163 0.09 -5.64 10.74
N VAL A 164 -0.36 -4.80 9.82
CA VAL A 164 -1.48 -3.89 10.03
C VAL A 164 -2.78 -4.68 10.29
N LEU A 165 -3.01 -5.77 9.53
CA LEU A 165 -4.17 -6.63 9.73
C LEU A 165 -4.18 -7.29 11.12
N VAL A 166 -3.02 -7.74 11.61
CA VAL A 166 -2.89 -8.30 12.96
C VAL A 166 -3.22 -7.24 14.01
N GLN A 167 -2.73 -6.00 13.87
CA GLN A 167 -3.03 -4.92 14.79
C GLN A 167 -4.54 -4.58 14.80
N VAL A 168 -5.18 -4.53 13.64
CA VAL A 168 -6.63 -4.29 13.53
C VAL A 168 -7.42 -5.43 14.15
N ALA A 169 -7.03 -6.68 13.89
CA ALA A 169 -7.69 -7.86 14.46
C ALA A 169 -7.54 -7.91 15.99
N LYS A 170 -6.39 -7.50 16.52
CA LYS A 170 -6.12 -7.39 17.96
C LYS A 170 -6.98 -6.29 18.58
N ALA A 171 -7.06 -5.12 17.97
CA ALA A 171 -7.91 -4.01 18.40
C ALA A 171 -9.40 -4.35 18.34
N ALA A 172 -9.82 -5.22 17.41
CA ALA A 172 -11.19 -5.71 17.29
C ALA A 172 -11.52 -6.88 18.24
N GLY A 173 -10.55 -7.34 19.05
CA GLY A 173 -10.75 -8.43 20.00
C GLY A 173 -10.84 -9.82 19.36
N HIS A 174 -10.44 -9.97 18.10
CA HIS A 174 -10.46 -11.27 17.40
C HIS A 174 -9.20 -12.11 17.67
N ILE A 175 -8.15 -11.49 18.19
CA ILE A 175 -6.88 -12.14 18.54
C ILE A 175 -6.56 -11.77 19.99
N GLY A 176 -6.26 -12.79 20.83
CA GLY A 176 -5.84 -12.58 22.21
C GLY A 176 -4.47 -11.89 22.32
N GLU A 177 -4.15 -11.40 23.53
CA GLU A 177 -2.87 -10.73 23.80
C GLU A 177 -1.65 -11.68 23.76
N GLU A 178 -1.87 -12.98 23.67
CA GLU A 178 -0.82 -14.02 23.74
C GLU A 178 -0.24 -14.43 22.37
N VAL A 179 -0.52 -13.68 21.30
CA VAL A 179 0.01 -13.98 19.97
C VAL A 179 0.98 -12.91 19.50
#